data_824c9b6d13d23a2f8d5389c56ce2f814
#
_entry.id   824c9b6d13d23a2f8d5389c56ce2f814
#
_cell.length_a   1.000
_cell.length_b   1.000
_cell.length_c   1.000
_cell.angle_alpha   90.00
_cell.angle_beta   90.00
_cell.angle_gamma   90.00
#
_symmetry.space_group_name_H-M   'P 1'
#
loop_
_entity.id
_entity.type
_entity.pdbx_description
1 polymer ?
#
loop_
_entity_poly.entity_id
_entity_poly.type
_entity_poly.pdbx_seq_one_letter_code
_entity_poly.pdbx_strand_id
1 'polypeptide(L)'
;MNLITAAAVYTGDDTTVSGLRTMRLAIAGTGKKPTPIPLFVLPSFAAGDTCAAGAFEPETTLLVNGRIYPHEDGKMYVVPTQPIQAVPTGTAINQVYLAGGVGFIGEQYREDAFNFGLMCQAPPQKTLGHTWQDSLGFRIESWRDDAERMKKFLFVGRQIAMGGTLKFECWTGKDNVTRHNYKIRVRASQYSFFGKNKI
;
A
#
# COMPACT_ATOMS: atom_id res chain seq x y z
N MET A 1 -9.43 -6.19 5.74
CA MET A 1 -8.02 -6.45 6.14
C MET A 1 -7.11 -5.69 5.19
N ASN A 2 -6.04 -5.09 5.73
CA ASN A 2 -5.02 -4.39 4.94
C ASN A 2 -3.66 -4.56 5.65
N LEU A 3 -2.80 -5.38 5.10
CA LEU A 3 -1.49 -5.68 5.69
C LEU A 3 -0.39 -5.46 4.65
N ILE A 4 0.79 -5.06 5.12
CA ILE A 4 2.01 -5.00 4.34
C ILE A 4 3.15 -5.70 5.08
N THR A 5 3.99 -6.40 4.33
CA THR A 5 5.34 -6.81 4.71
C THR A 5 6.30 -6.21 3.70
N ALA A 6 7.19 -5.35 4.14
CA ALA A 6 8.14 -4.68 3.28
C ALA A 6 9.55 -4.66 3.87
N ALA A 7 10.55 -4.94 3.05
CA ALA A 7 11.93 -4.56 3.33
C ALA A 7 12.23 -3.24 2.60
N ALA A 8 12.61 -2.21 3.33
CA ALA A 8 12.77 -0.87 2.82
C ALA A 8 13.94 -0.14 3.49
N VAL A 9 14.60 0.71 2.73
CA VAL A 9 15.74 1.50 3.23
C VAL A 9 15.23 2.68 4.04
N TYR A 10 15.76 2.88 5.23
CA TYR A 10 15.50 4.07 6.04
C TYR A 10 16.19 5.29 5.43
N THR A 11 15.40 6.30 5.09
CA THR A 11 15.86 7.51 4.41
C THR A 11 15.78 8.77 5.29
N GLY A 12 15.50 8.60 6.57
CA GLY A 12 15.36 9.69 7.55
C GLY A 12 13.94 9.80 8.09
N ASP A 13 13.67 10.92 8.70
CA ASP A 13 12.38 11.20 9.32
C ASP A 13 11.56 12.22 8.52
N ASP A 14 10.28 12.20 8.76
CA ASP A 14 9.29 13.14 8.23
C ASP A 14 8.26 13.46 9.32
N THR A 15 7.32 14.31 9.03
CA THR A 15 6.20 14.64 9.91
C THR A 15 4.87 14.41 9.22
N THR A 16 3.86 13.99 9.98
CA THR A 16 2.47 13.94 9.51
C THR A 16 1.91 15.36 9.43
N VAL A 17 0.74 15.51 8.79
CA VAL A 17 -0.04 16.76 8.78
C VAL A 17 -0.42 17.24 10.19
N SER A 18 -0.50 16.33 11.16
CA SER A 18 -0.74 16.63 12.58
C SER A 18 0.53 16.93 13.38
N GLY A 19 1.70 16.99 12.71
CA GLY A 19 2.99 17.28 13.35
C GLY A 19 3.65 16.09 14.05
N LEU A 20 3.10 14.87 13.95
CA LEU A 20 3.72 13.70 14.51
C LEU A 20 4.91 13.25 13.65
N ARG A 21 6.03 12.97 14.29
CA ARG A 21 7.21 12.41 13.63
C ARG A 21 6.94 11.01 13.09
N THR A 22 7.41 10.75 11.89
CA THR A 22 7.35 9.45 11.20
C THR A 22 8.71 9.08 10.68
N MET A 23 8.97 7.78 10.56
CA MET A 23 10.14 7.29 9.81
C MET A 23 9.79 7.24 8.33
N ARG A 24 10.64 7.81 7.49
CA ARG A 24 10.51 7.69 6.04
C ARG A 24 11.36 6.52 5.53
N LEU A 25 10.71 5.60 4.86
CA LEU A 25 11.32 4.43 4.25
C LEU A 25 11.13 4.45 2.73
N ALA A 26 12.00 3.77 2.01
CA ALA A 26 11.89 3.58 0.57
C ALA A 26 12.02 2.10 0.20
N ILE A 27 10.96 1.50 -0.31
CA ILE A 27 11.04 0.17 -0.92
C ILE A 27 11.72 0.31 -2.29
N ALA A 28 12.63 -0.57 -2.62
CA ALA A 28 13.27 -0.59 -3.94
C ALA A 28 12.21 -0.72 -5.05
N GLY A 29 12.25 0.19 -6.00
CA GLY A 29 11.41 0.14 -7.19
C GLY A 29 11.77 -1.06 -8.07
N THR A 30 10.87 -1.41 -8.97
CA THR A 30 11.07 -2.52 -9.94
C THR A 30 10.89 -2.03 -11.37
N GLY A 31 11.61 -2.61 -12.33
CA GLY A 31 11.51 -2.29 -13.75
C GLY A 31 12.75 -1.61 -14.33
N LYS A 32 12.66 -1.14 -15.57
CA LYS A 32 13.80 -0.52 -16.30
C LYS A 32 14.24 0.84 -15.72
N LYS A 33 13.32 1.57 -15.10
CA LYS A 33 13.58 2.85 -14.41
C LYS A 33 12.90 2.75 -13.03
N PRO A 34 13.54 2.10 -12.04
CA PRO A 34 12.93 1.88 -10.75
C PRO A 34 12.78 3.20 -10.00
N THR A 35 11.54 3.54 -9.64
CA THR A 35 11.26 4.63 -8.72
C THR A 35 11.09 4.05 -7.33
N PRO A 36 11.85 4.50 -6.33
CA PRO A 36 11.65 4.07 -4.95
C PRO A 36 10.22 4.37 -4.50
N ILE A 37 9.64 3.46 -3.73
CA ILE A 37 8.28 3.59 -3.22
C ILE A 37 8.37 4.15 -1.81
N PRO A 38 8.00 5.42 -1.57
CA PRO A 38 8.06 6.00 -0.24
C PRO A 38 6.98 5.41 0.67
N LEU A 39 7.37 5.11 1.91
CA LEU A 39 6.48 4.73 3.00
C LEU A 39 6.76 5.61 4.22
N PHE A 40 5.73 5.91 4.97
CA PHE A 40 5.81 6.74 6.17
C PHE A 40 5.34 5.92 7.37
N VAL A 41 6.27 5.51 8.23
CA VAL A 41 5.97 4.63 9.35
C VAL A 41 5.61 5.46 10.57
N LEU A 42 4.39 5.26 11.07
CA LEU A 42 3.90 5.88 12.29
C LEU A 42 4.42 5.14 13.52
N PRO A 43 4.73 5.85 14.62
CA PRO A 43 4.95 5.22 15.91
C PRO A 43 3.74 4.38 16.31
N SER A 44 3.99 3.20 16.86
CA SER A 44 2.94 2.34 17.38
C SER A 44 3.42 1.60 18.63
N PHE A 45 2.50 1.25 19.51
CA PHE A 45 2.83 0.45 20.69
C PHE A 45 3.47 -0.90 20.32
N ALA A 46 3.01 -1.53 19.24
CA ALA A 46 3.55 -2.80 18.76
C ALA A 46 4.99 -2.69 18.21
N ALA A 47 5.40 -1.51 17.75
CA ALA A 47 6.78 -1.27 17.31
C ALA A 47 7.73 -0.96 18.46
N GLY A 48 7.20 -0.55 19.63
CA GLY A 48 8.01 -0.15 20.78
C GLY A 48 9.00 0.96 20.41
N ASP A 49 10.19 0.90 20.97
CA ASP A 49 11.26 1.89 20.76
C ASP A 49 11.85 1.86 19.35
N THR A 50 11.51 0.85 18.53
CA THR A 50 12.02 0.76 17.15
C THR A 50 11.49 1.86 16.22
N CYS A 51 10.46 2.62 16.65
CA CYS A 51 10.01 3.84 15.97
C CYS A 51 10.54 5.12 16.62
N ALA A 52 11.42 5.02 17.61
CA ALA A 52 12.03 6.18 18.25
C ALA A 52 12.99 6.91 17.30
N ALA A 53 13.21 8.20 17.60
CA ALA A 53 14.18 9.01 16.88
C ALA A 53 15.59 8.41 17.01
N GLY A 54 16.28 8.24 15.89
CA GLY A 54 17.64 7.70 15.87
C GLY A 54 17.75 6.22 16.23
N ALA A 55 16.64 5.47 16.21
CA ALA A 55 16.64 4.03 16.43
C ALA A 55 17.48 3.27 15.38
N PHE A 56 17.61 3.85 14.19
CA PHE A 56 18.38 3.28 13.09
C PHE A 56 19.23 4.33 12.41
N GLU A 57 20.37 3.91 11.87
CA GLU A 57 21.21 4.73 11.01
C GLU A 57 20.58 4.86 9.61
N PRO A 58 20.74 6.01 8.93
CA PRO A 58 20.38 6.15 7.52
C PRO A 58 20.97 5.02 6.66
N GLU A 59 20.27 4.68 5.58
CA GLU A 59 20.61 3.59 4.65
C GLU A 59 20.49 2.18 5.24
N THR A 60 20.06 2.02 6.50
CA THR A 60 19.72 0.70 7.05
C THR A 60 18.51 0.12 6.35
N THR A 61 18.59 -1.14 5.93
CA THR A 61 17.41 -1.87 5.40
C THR A 61 16.60 -2.42 6.56
N LEU A 62 15.32 -2.04 6.61
CA LEU A 62 14.39 -2.37 7.69
C LEU A 62 13.25 -3.25 7.17
N LEU A 63 12.93 -4.30 7.92
CA LEU A 63 11.73 -5.10 7.73
C LEU A 63 10.59 -4.53 8.56
N VAL A 64 9.52 -4.16 7.88
CA VAL A 64 8.30 -3.62 8.48
C VAL A 64 7.12 -4.51 8.17
N ASN A 65 6.42 -4.93 9.23
CA ASN A 65 5.13 -5.62 9.15
C ASN A 65 4.06 -4.73 9.78
N GLY A 66 3.03 -4.39 9.03
CA GLY A 66 2.05 -3.43 9.52
C GLY A 66 0.77 -3.34 8.71
N ARG A 67 -0.06 -2.38 9.08
CA ARG A 67 -1.25 -1.98 8.34
C ARG A 67 -0.95 -0.75 7.51
N ILE A 68 -1.47 -0.71 6.28
CA ILE A 68 -1.29 0.45 5.38
C ILE A 68 -2.52 1.34 5.40
N TYR A 69 -2.26 2.65 5.35
CA TYR A 69 -3.27 3.70 5.37
C TYR A 69 -2.95 4.71 4.27
N PRO A 70 -3.63 4.64 3.10
CA PRO A 70 -3.58 5.72 2.13
C PRO A 70 -4.24 6.96 2.76
N HIS A 71 -3.60 8.12 2.61
CA HIS A 71 -4.07 9.37 3.21
C HIS A 71 -4.26 10.44 2.14
N GLU A 72 -5.09 11.44 2.43
CA GLU A 72 -5.43 12.52 1.49
C GLU A 72 -4.25 13.45 1.14
N ASP A 73 -3.21 13.50 2.01
CA ASP A 73 -1.96 14.19 1.71
C ASP A 73 -1.11 13.49 0.64
N GLY A 74 -1.61 12.39 0.09
CA GLY A 74 -0.95 11.59 -0.93
C GLY A 74 0.14 10.65 -0.42
N LYS A 75 0.34 10.56 0.90
CA LYS A 75 1.30 9.64 1.51
C LYS A 75 0.67 8.27 1.78
N MET A 76 1.50 7.23 1.81
CA MET A 76 1.14 5.89 2.28
C MET A 76 1.75 5.68 3.65
N TYR A 77 0.90 5.72 4.67
CA TYR A 77 1.33 5.47 6.05
C TYR A 77 1.30 3.99 6.38
N VAL A 78 2.22 3.57 7.24
CA VAL A 78 2.27 2.22 7.80
C VAL A 78 2.23 2.32 9.33
N VAL A 79 1.32 1.56 9.93
CA VAL A 79 1.26 1.36 11.38
C VAL A 79 1.81 -0.02 11.67
N PRO A 80 3.00 -0.14 12.24
CA PRO A 80 3.61 -1.43 12.55
C PRO A 80 2.74 -2.25 13.50
N THR A 81 2.65 -3.55 13.24
CA THR A 81 1.99 -4.53 14.12
C THR A 81 3.00 -5.40 14.88
N GLN A 82 4.28 -5.20 14.61
CA GLN A 82 5.43 -5.89 15.24
C GLN A 82 6.61 -4.91 15.32
N PRO A 83 7.61 -5.17 16.17
CA PRO A 83 8.86 -4.41 16.17
C PRO A 83 9.52 -4.40 14.78
N ILE A 84 10.05 -3.25 14.41
CA ILE A 84 10.80 -3.08 13.17
C ILE A 84 12.19 -3.71 13.38
N GLN A 85 12.69 -4.41 12.37
CA GLN A 85 13.95 -5.15 12.46
C GLN A 85 14.89 -4.72 11.34
N ALA A 86 16.16 -4.54 11.66
CA ALA A 86 17.21 -4.42 10.65
C ALA A 86 17.41 -5.79 9.97
N VAL A 87 17.54 -5.76 8.65
CA VAL A 87 17.78 -6.96 7.82
C VAL A 87 18.94 -6.70 6.86
N PRO A 88 19.54 -7.75 6.29
CA PRO A 88 20.67 -7.57 5.37
C PRO A 88 20.33 -6.62 4.22
N THR A 89 21.29 -5.78 3.86
CA THR A 89 21.20 -4.89 2.70
C THR A 89 20.94 -5.71 1.42
N GLY A 90 20.02 -5.22 0.59
CA GLY A 90 19.59 -5.92 -0.62
C GLY A 90 18.40 -6.88 -0.41
N THR A 91 17.92 -7.06 0.83
CA THR A 91 16.66 -7.77 1.08
C THR A 91 15.52 -7.07 0.34
N ALA A 92 14.80 -7.80 -0.51
CA ALA A 92 13.73 -7.27 -1.34
C ALA A 92 12.39 -7.96 -1.03
N ILE A 93 11.61 -7.32 -0.18
CA ILE A 93 10.25 -7.76 0.18
C ILE A 93 9.29 -6.60 -0.07
N ASN A 94 8.22 -6.88 -0.83
CA ASN A 94 7.14 -5.94 -1.07
C ASN A 94 5.86 -6.76 -1.27
N GLN A 95 5.17 -7.03 -0.18
CA GLN A 95 3.97 -7.84 -0.17
C GLN A 95 2.85 -7.11 0.55
N VAL A 96 1.71 -7.01 -0.12
CA VAL A 96 0.48 -6.41 0.42
C VAL A 96 -0.63 -7.44 0.38
N TYR A 97 -1.38 -7.56 1.45
CA TYR A 97 -2.56 -8.42 1.55
C TYR A 97 -3.77 -7.56 1.92
N LEU A 98 -4.79 -7.60 1.05
CA LEU A 98 -6.02 -6.85 1.22
C LEU A 98 -7.22 -7.79 1.21
N ALA A 99 -8.24 -7.46 2.00
CA ALA A 99 -9.57 -8.04 1.87
C ALA A 99 -10.64 -6.97 2.11
N GLY A 100 -11.59 -6.89 1.20
CA GLY A 100 -12.64 -5.86 1.24
C GLY A 100 -13.63 -6.00 0.10
N GLY A 101 -14.46 -4.99 -0.05
CA GLY A 101 -15.47 -4.89 -1.12
C GLY A 101 -14.97 -4.05 -2.29
N VAL A 102 -15.33 -4.45 -3.50
CA VAL A 102 -15.08 -3.63 -4.70
C VAL A 102 -15.96 -2.38 -4.62
N GLY A 103 -15.34 -1.21 -4.55
CA GLY A 103 -16.03 0.08 -4.46
C GLY A 103 -16.35 0.67 -5.83
N PHE A 104 -15.45 0.50 -6.80
CA PHE A 104 -15.66 0.94 -8.18
C PHE A 104 -14.87 0.07 -9.15
N ILE A 105 -15.32 0.05 -10.40
CA ILE A 105 -14.59 -0.51 -11.55
C ILE A 105 -14.03 0.68 -12.32
N GLY A 106 -12.71 0.70 -12.50
CA GLY A 106 -12.03 1.76 -13.24
C GLY A 106 -12.21 1.62 -14.76
N GLU A 107 -11.97 2.71 -15.45
CA GLU A 107 -11.92 2.69 -16.92
C GLU A 107 -10.77 1.81 -17.41
N GLN A 108 -11.00 1.11 -18.50
CA GLN A 108 -10.00 0.28 -19.15
C GLN A 108 -9.14 1.12 -20.09
N TYR A 109 -7.96 1.51 -19.65
CA TYR A 109 -7.00 2.25 -20.46
C TYR A 109 -6.14 1.37 -21.40
N ARG A 110 -6.09 0.06 -21.12
CA ARG A 110 -5.31 -0.93 -21.87
C ARG A 110 -6.08 -2.23 -21.93
N GLU A 111 -6.02 -2.93 -23.06
CA GLU A 111 -6.72 -4.21 -23.24
C GLU A 111 -6.27 -5.28 -22.23
N ASP A 112 -4.97 -5.30 -21.94
CA ASP A 112 -4.32 -6.28 -21.07
C ASP A 112 -4.32 -5.91 -19.59
N ALA A 113 -4.99 -4.82 -19.19
CA ALA A 113 -5.06 -4.35 -17.81
C ALA A 113 -6.50 -4.16 -17.34
N PHE A 114 -6.73 -4.38 -16.05
CA PHE A 114 -8.00 -4.10 -15.39
C PHE A 114 -7.74 -3.40 -14.07
N ASN A 115 -8.43 -2.28 -13.87
CA ASN A 115 -8.29 -1.43 -12.70
C ASN A 115 -9.60 -1.37 -11.91
N PHE A 116 -9.50 -1.42 -10.60
CA PHE A 116 -10.65 -1.26 -9.70
C PHE A 116 -10.24 -0.67 -8.35
N GLY A 117 -11.21 -0.16 -7.62
CA GLY A 117 -11.04 0.29 -6.24
C GLY A 117 -11.49 -0.77 -5.27
N LEU A 118 -10.67 -1.08 -4.28
CA LEU A 118 -10.99 -1.97 -3.18
C LEU A 118 -11.15 -1.17 -1.89
N MET A 119 -12.30 -1.28 -1.26
CA MET A 119 -12.62 -0.65 0.01
C MET A 119 -12.36 -1.62 1.15
N CYS A 120 -11.35 -1.33 1.96
CA CYS A 120 -10.97 -2.15 3.10
C CYS A 120 -11.31 -1.46 4.40
N GLN A 121 -11.93 -2.16 5.33
CA GLN A 121 -12.07 -1.68 6.70
C GLN A 121 -10.77 -1.95 7.48
N ALA A 122 -10.30 -0.96 8.21
CA ALA A 122 -9.16 -1.08 9.10
C ALA A 122 -9.51 -0.56 10.50
N PRO A 123 -8.79 -0.99 11.53
CA PRO A 123 -8.90 -0.35 12.84
C PRO A 123 -8.67 1.16 12.73
N PRO A 124 -9.33 1.97 13.57
CA PRO A 124 -9.19 3.40 13.53
C PRO A 124 -7.73 3.81 13.80
N GLN A 125 -7.29 4.86 13.12
CA GLN A 125 -5.99 5.47 13.33
C GLN A 125 -6.19 6.97 13.62
N LYS A 126 -6.24 7.32 14.89
CA LYS A 126 -6.54 8.69 15.36
C LYS A 126 -5.58 9.73 14.79
N THR A 127 -4.30 9.41 14.71
CA THR A 127 -3.26 10.31 14.17
C THR A 127 -3.53 10.74 12.73
N LEU A 128 -4.18 9.88 11.94
CA LEU A 128 -4.56 10.14 10.55
C LEU A 128 -6.05 10.52 10.41
N GLY A 129 -6.77 10.72 11.51
CA GLY A 129 -8.18 11.07 11.50
C GLY A 129 -9.15 9.92 11.16
N HIS A 130 -8.66 8.68 11.03
CA HIS A 130 -9.53 7.53 10.70
C HIS A 130 -10.29 7.00 11.92
N THR A 131 -11.54 6.69 11.72
CA THR A 131 -12.50 6.11 12.69
C THR A 131 -12.92 4.69 12.29
N TRP A 132 -13.73 4.03 13.13
CA TRP A 132 -14.31 2.71 12.81
C TRP A 132 -15.30 2.74 11.65
N GLN A 133 -15.83 3.90 11.30
CA GLN A 133 -16.81 4.07 10.21
C GLN A 133 -16.12 4.25 8.85
N ASP A 134 -14.83 4.54 8.85
CA ASP A 134 -14.09 4.83 7.63
C ASP A 134 -13.69 3.55 6.89
N SER A 135 -13.77 3.61 5.59
CA SER A 135 -13.24 2.61 4.68
C SER A 135 -12.04 3.17 3.94
N LEU A 136 -10.94 2.43 3.92
CA LEU A 136 -9.73 2.79 3.19
C LEU A 136 -9.83 2.34 1.74
N GLY A 137 -9.72 3.28 0.81
CA GLY A 137 -9.75 3.01 -0.63
C GLY A 137 -8.37 2.69 -1.18
N PHE A 138 -8.23 1.56 -1.82
CA PHE A 138 -7.01 1.15 -2.51
C PHE A 138 -7.25 1.05 -4.00
N ARG A 139 -6.35 1.60 -4.82
CA ARG A 139 -6.34 1.40 -6.27
C ARG A 139 -5.64 0.10 -6.59
N ILE A 140 -6.34 -0.78 -7.31
CA ILE A 140 -5.87 -2.11 -7.66
C ILE A 140 -5.67 -2.19 -9.17
N GLU A 141 -4.59 -2.83 -9.57
CA GLU A 141 -4.24 -3.08 -10.95
C GLU A 141 -3.97 -4.58 -11.16
N SER A 142 -4.61 -5.20 -12.12
CA SER A 142 -4.34 -6.56 -12.58
C SER A 142 -3.99 -6.58 -14.06
N TRP A 143 -3.26 -7.60 -14.50
CA TRP A 143 -2.72 -7.69 -15.85
C TRP A 143 -2.96 -9.07 -16.47
N ARG A 144 -3.08 -9.11 -17.82
CA ARG A 144 -3.18 -10.34 -18.62
C ARG A 144 -4.32 -11.25 -18.15
N ASP A 145 -4.04 -12.52 -17.92
CA ASP A 145 -5.02 -13.54 -17.53
C ASP A 145 -5.75 -13.19 -16.22
N ASP A 146 -5.05 -12.58 -15.26
CA ASP A 146 -5.69 -12.08 -14.03
C ASP A 146 -6.66 -10.92 -14.32
N ALA A 147 -6.32 -10.03 -15.27
CA ALA A 147 -7.22 -8.96 -15.68
C ALA A 147 -8.50 -9.51 -16.33
N GLU A 148 -8.37 -10.45 -17.25
CA GLU A 148 -9.51 -11.11 -17.91
C GLU A 148 -10.41 -11.84 -16.89
N ARG A 149 -9.78 -12.55 -15.95
CA ARG A 149 -10.52 -13.25 -14.89
C ARG A 149 -11.23 -12.27 -13.97
N MET A 150 -10.58 -11.16 -13.60
CA MET A 150 -11.21 -10.13 -12.77
C MET A 150 -12.35 -9.42 -13.48
N LYS A 151 -12.21 -9.06 -14.77
CA LYS A 151 -13.31 -8.52 -15.59
C LYS A 151 -14.54 -9.41 -15.57
N LYS A 152 -14.34 -10.73 -15.64
CA LYS A 152 -15.44 -11.72 -15.67
C LYS A 152 -16.17 -11.84 -14.33
N PHE A 153 -15.47 -11.70 -13.21
CA PHE A 153 -16.01 -12.06 -11.89
C PHE A 153 -16.20 -10.88 -10.94
N LEU A 154 -15.59 -9.71 -11.21
CA LEU A 154 -15.75 -8.57 -10.34
C LEU A 154 -16.95 -7.69 -10.74
N PHE A 155 -17.61 -7.18 -9.73
CA PHE A 155 -18.64 -6.15 -9.80
C PHE A 155 -18.60 -5.33 -8.51
N VAL A 156 -19.17 -4.13 -8.53
CA VAL A 156 -19.26 -3.27 -7.35
C VAL A 156 -20.02 -3.99 -6.23
N GLY A 157 -19.44 -3.99 -5.04
CA GLY A 157 -19.96 -4.71 -3.87
C GLY A 157 -19.39 -6.13 -3.70
N ARG A 158 -18.75 -6.72 -4.73
CA ARG A 158 -18.13 -8.06 -4.60
C ARG A 158 -17.02 -8.03 -3.56
N GLN A 159 -17.03 -9.03 -2.68
CA GLN A 159 -15.95 -9.23 -1.71
C GLN A 159 -14.80 -10.02 -2.33
N ILE A 160 -13.57 -9.55 -2.09
CA ILE A 160 -12.34 -10.19 -2.57
C ILE A 160 -11.25 -10.12 -1.49
N ALA A 161 -10.47 -11.17 -1.36
CA ALA A 161 -9.16 -11.13 -0.72
C ALA A 161 -8.07 -11.31 -1.77
N MET A 162 -6.97 -10.59 -1.64
CA MET A 162 -5.91 -10.60 -2.64
C MET A 162 -4.54 -10.32 -2.05
N GLY A 163 -3.52 -10.90 -2.66
CA GLY A 163 -2.12 -10.55 -2.46
C GLY A 163 -1.58 -9.75 -3.64
N GLY A 164 -0.65 -8.86 -3.37
CA GLY A 164 -0.05 -8.02 -4.40
C GLY A 164 1.24 -7.34 -3.98
N THR A 165 1.72 -6.45 -4.82
CA THR A 165 2.88 -5.60 -4.57
C THR A 165 2.48 -4.14 -4.62
N LEU A 166 2.99 -3.35 -3.69
CA LEU A 166 2.82 -1.90 -3.73
C LEU A 166 3.62 -1.33 -4.91
N LYS A 167 3.01 -0.39 -5.62
CA LYS A 167 3.60 0.38 -6.71
C LYS A 167 3.41 1.86 -6.45
N PHE A 168 4.36 2.64 -6.88
CA PHE A 168 4.31 4.09 -6.83
C PHE A 168 4.58 4.64 -8.23
N GLU A 169 3.72 5.52 -8.67
CA GLU A 169 3.84 6.23 -9.94
C GLU A 169 3.95 7.72 -9.64
N CYS A 170 4.91 8.36 -10.26
CA CYS A 170 5.10 9.80 -10.20
C CYS A 170 5.20 10.33 -11.64
N TRP A 171 4.43 11.35 -11.96
CA TRP A 171 4.46 11.98 -13.29
C TRP A 171 4.20 13.48 -13.19
N THR A 172 4.75 14.22 -14.12
CA THR A 172 4.46 15.64 -14.28
C THR A 172 3.38 15.82 -15.34
N GLY A 173 2.29 16.45 -14.97
CA GLY A 173 1.18 16.77 -15.89
C GLY A 173 1.55 17.84 -16.91
N LYS A 174 0.68 18.06 -17.89
CA LYS A 174 0.85 19.15 -18.90
C LYS A 174 0.84 20.55 -18.26
N ASP A 175 0.29 20.66 -17.07
CA ASP A 175 0.23 21.86 -16.22
C ASP A 175 1.48 22.06 -15.36
N ASN A 176 2.54 21.29 -15.60
CA ASN A 176 3.78 21.22 -14.81
C ASN A 176 3.60 20.86 -13.33
N VAL A 177 2.43 20.32 -12.96
CA VAL A 177 2.18 19.83 -11.59
C VAL A 177 2.62 18.38 -11.50
N THR A 178 3.51 18.09 -10.55
CA THR A 178 3.90 16.71 -10.23
C THR A 178 2.80 16.03 -9.44
N ARG A 179 2.35 14.91 -9.95
CA ARG A 179 1.34 14.05 -9.34
C ARG A 179 1.94 12.70 -9.02
N HIS A 180 1.43 12.07 -7.98
CA HIS A 180 1.83 10.73 -7.60
C HIS A 180 0.63 9.88 -7.22
N ASN A 181 0.79 8.58 -7.29
CA ASN A 181 -0.26 7.64 -6.96
C ASN A 181 0.33 6.32 -6.48
N TYR A 182 -0.30 5.76 -5.46
CA TYR A 182 -0.04 4.40 -5.01
C TYR A 182 -1.06 3.45 -5.63
N LYS A 183 -0.58 2.32 -6.12
CA LYS A 183 -1.40 1.21 -6.62
C LYS A 183 -0.94 -0.10 -6.00
N ILE A 184 -1.84 -1.04 -5.90
CA ILE A 184 -1.50 -2.43 -5.59
C ILE A 184 -1.63 -3.24 -6.87
N ARG A 185 -0.52 -3.78 -7.35
CA ARG A 185 -0.54 -4.73 -8.47
C ARG A 185 -0.78 -6.12 -7.93
N VAL A 186 -1.86 -6.76 -8.38
CA VAL A 186 -2.21 -8.14 -8.03
C VAL A 186 -1.06 -9.06 -8.40
N ARG A 187 -0.68 -9.95 -7.50
CA ARG A 187 0.26 -11.03 -7.78
C ARG A 187 -0.51 -12.19 -8.40
N ALA A 188 0.05 -12.78 -9.44
CA ALA A 188 -0.59 -13.83 -10.23
C ALA A 188 -1.28 -14.88 -9.36
N SER A 189 -2.58 -15.09 -9.60
CA SER A 189 -3.44 -16.07 -8.92
C SER A 189 -3.53 -15.97 -7.39
N GLN A 190 -3.05 -14.89 -6.78
CA GLN A 190 -3.15 -14.65 -5.32
C GLN A 190 -4.42 -13.86 -4.97
N TYR A 191 -5.58 -14.39 -5.34
CA TYR A 191 -6.86 -13.79 -4.96
C TYR A 191 -7.96 -14.85 -4.84
N SER A 192 -8.97 -14.52 -4.02
CA SER A 192 -10.17 -15.33 -3.82
C SER A 192 -11.40 -14.42 -3.79
N PHE A 193 -12.42 -14.81 -4.51
CA PHE A 193 -13.70 -14.11 -4.51
C PHE A 193 -14.63 -14.73 -3.46
N PHE A 194 -15.35 -13.88 -2.72
CA PHE A 194 -16.32 -14.30 -1.72
C PHE A 194 -17.73 -13.87 -2.12
N GLY A 195 -18.74 -14.55 -1.55
CA GLY A 195 -20.15 -14.29 -1.81
C GLY A 195 -20.66 -14.94 -3.09
N LYS A 196 -21.99 -14.80 -3.33
CA LYS A 196 -22.67 -15.37 -4.49
C LYS A 196 -22.20 -14.72 -5.78
N ASN A 197 -22.05 -15.49 -6.84
CA ASN A 197 -21.92 -14.95 -8.18
C ASN A 197 -23.18 -14.13 -8.51
N LYS A 198 -23.01 -12.98 -9.17
CA LYS A 198 -24.14 -12.29 -9.78
C LYS A 198 -24.63 -13.24 -10.91
N ILE A 199 -25.83 -13.78 -10.73
CA ILE A 199 -26.53 -14.57 -11.77
C ILE A 199 -27.02 -13.60 -12.82
#